data_d1d2e0def43d2a8e13462bcc6bff882a
#
_entry.id   d1d2e0def43d2a8e13462bcc6bff882a
#
_cell.length_a   1.000
_cell.length_b   1.000
_cell.length_c   1.000
_cell.angle_alpha   90.00
_cell.angle_beta   90.00
_cell.angle_gamma   90.00
#
_symmetry.space_group_name_H-M   'P 1'
#
loop_
_entity.id
_entity.type
_entity.pdbx_description
1 polymer ?
#
loop_
_entity_poly.entity_id
_entity_poly.type
_entity_poly.pdbx_seq_one_letter_code
_entity_poly.pdbx_strand_id
1 'polypeptide(L)'
;MARVNCGIRNEEERVKALDGKKFREINRNLQYNRKILFDGIEEDSVFSCEKTDLRGKPDLHIKCNGQEHFVSLKSGAAETVQAEDIRKFIFFLRKYNVSVKSQKTILLFQYGDTTMTGTGKDIRYSDMELMLLMKKEIADCNAELNQNQQLVTDFVHFCLFEGNFLELPKADYIYHGTPDYGVLCSHGQIQKHVTRKSYSYLKHPHIGPLLFGPRARYIDFNDRFPERRHLIAFRWPRLAQDRDYISRRYEG
;
A
#
# COMPACT_ATOMS: atom_id res chain seq x y z
N MET A 1 24.29 15.72 -6.48
CA MET A 1 23.75 14.47 -7.04
C MET A 1 22.29 14.33 -6.58
N ALA A 2 21.33 14.31 -7.51
CA ALA A 2 19.94 14.08 -7.17
C ALA A 2 19.82 12.67 -6.56
N ARG A 3 19.16 12.55 -5.38
CA ARG A 3 18.84 11.22 -4.82
C ARG A 3 17.89 10.53 -5.79
N VAL A 4 18.37 9.51 -6.48
CA VAL A 4 17.52 8.64 -7.29
C VAL A 4 16.50 8.01 -6.34
N ASN A 5 15.21 8.14 -6.67
CA ASN A 5 14.15 7.55 -5.87
C ASN A 5 14.32 6.02 -5.89
N CYS A 6 14.48 5.41 -4.71
CA CYS A 6 14.70 3.95 -4.58
C CYS A 6 13.63 3.11 -5.29
N GLY A 7 12.40 3.63 -5.42
CA GLY A 7 11.31 2.98 -6.16
C GLY A 7 11.62 2.86 -7.65
N ILE A 8 11.97 3.97 -8.31
CA ILE A 8 12.30 4.01 -9.74
C ILE A 8 13.44 3.06 -10.08
N ARG A 9 14.49 3.06 -9.26
CA ARG A 9 15.63 2.16 -9.44
C ARG A 9 15.22 0.68 -9.35
N ASN A 10 14.36 0.32 -8.43
CA ASN A 10 13.87 -1.06 -8.30
C ASN A 10 13.04 -1.50 -9.50
N GLU A 11 12.22 -0.62 -10.08
CA GLU A 11 11.48 -0.88 -11.32
C GLU A 11 12.44 -1.16 -12.50
N GLU A 12 13.45 -0.31 -12.69
CA GLU A 12 14.46 -0.46 -13.76
C GLU A 12 15.27 -1.76 -13.62
N GLU A 13 15.70 -2.09 -12.41
CA GLU A 13 16.41 -3.34 -12.10
C GLU A 13 15.55 -4.57 -12.46
N ARG A 14 14.23 -4.49 -12.26
CA ARG A 14 13.30 -5.56 -12.60
C ARG A 14 13.10 -5.72 -14.09
N VAL A 15 12.87 -4.64 -14.80
CA VAL A 15 12.76 -4.68 -16.26
C VAL A 15 14.04 -5.29 -16.84
N LYS A 16 15.21 -4.80 -16.44
CA LYS A 16 16.50 -5.33 -16.89
C LYS A 16 16.72 -6.82 -16.58
N ALA A 17 16.15 -7.29 -15.46
CA ALA A 17 16.30 -8.70 -15.06
C ALA A 17 15.37 -9.65 -15.82
N LEU A 18 14.31 -9.13 -16.46
CA LEU A 18 13.26 -9.95 -17.08
C LEU A 18 13.11 -9.73 -18.58
N ASP A 19 13.14 -8.47 -19.04
CA ASP A 19 12.80 -8.14 -20.42
C ASP A 19 13.75 -8.79 -21.43
N GLY A 20 13.16 -9.48 -22.42
CA GLY A 20 13.88 -10.23 -23.45
C GLY A 20 14.60 -11.48 -22.94
N LYS A 21 14.46 -11.84 -21.66
CA LYS A 21 15.13 -13.02 -21.07
C LYS A 21 14.31 -14.29 -21.23
N LYS A 22 15.00 -15.41 -21.49
CA LYS A 22 14.41 -16.74 -21.39
C LYS A 22 14.24 -17.15 -19.93
N PHE A 23 13.27 -18.03 -19.64
CA PHE A 23 13.02 -18.53 -18.28
C PHE A 23 14.29 -19.12 -17.63
N ARG A 24 15.09 -19.89 -18.36
CA ARG A 24 16.34 -20.47 -17.88
C ARG A 24 17.46 -19.44 -17.56
N GLU A 25 17.36 -18.22 -18.11
CA GLU A 25 18.37 -17.16 -17.95
C GLU A 25 18.12 -16.26 -16.74
N ILE A 26 16.91 -16.26 -16.18
CA ILE A 26 16.60 -15.48 -15.01
C ILE A 26 17.00 -16.23 -13.73
N ASN A 27 17.23 -15.47 -12.63
CA ASN A 27 17.65 -16.09 -11.37
C ASN A 27 16.54 -16.96 -10.74
N ARG A 28 16.93 -17.87 -9.84
CA ARG A 28 16.03 -18.86 -9.22
C ARG A 28 14.83 -18.23 -8.52
N ASN A 29 15.00 -17.10 -7.85
CA ASN A 29 13.89 -16.43 -7.18
C ASN A 29 12.86 -15.90 -8.19
N LEU A 30 13.31 -15.32 -9.30
CA LEU A 30 12.42 -14.89 -10.36
C LEU A 30 11.77 -16.10 -11.07
N GLN A 31 12.49 -17.20 -11.29
CA GLN A 31 11.93 -18.42 -11.85
C GLN A 31 10.77 -18.95 -10.97
N TYR A 32 10.98 -19.02 -9.65
CA TYR A 32 9.94 -19.45 -8.73
C TYR A 32 8.70 -18.54 -8.82
N ASN A 33 8.88 -17.22 -8.73
CA ASN A 33 7.78 -16.27 -8.81
C ASN A 33 7.06 -16.30 -10.19
N ARG A 34 7.78 -16.59 -11.30
CA ARG A 34 7.17 -16.63 -12.63
C ARG A 34 6.28 -17.88 -12.81
N LYS A 35 6.64 -19.01 -12.22
CA LYS A 35 5.79 -20.19 -12.19
C LYS A 35 4.46 -19.97 -11.46
N ILE A 36 4.41 -18.99 -10.54
CA ILE A 36 3.16 -18.59 -9.88
C ILE A 36 2.31 -17.71 -10.81
N LEU A 37 2.97 -16.87 -11.64
CA LEU A 37 2.27 -15.92 -12.52
C LEU A 37 1.72 -16.55 -13.78
N PHE A 38 2.46 -17.48 -14.38
CA PHE A 38 2.18 -17.95 -15.73
C PHE A 38 2.12 -19.47 -15.76
N ASP A 39 1.09 -19.99 -16.39
CA ASP A 39 0.96 -21.41 -16.66
C ASP A 39 1.79 -21.83 -17.88
N GLY A 40 2.24 -23.09 -17.89
CA GLY A 40 2.91 -23.67 -19.05
C GLY A 40 4.24 -23.02 -19.43
N ILE A 41 4.97 -22.46 -18.45
CA ILE A 41 6.31 -21.94 -18.69
C ILE A 41 7.30 -23.08 -18.98
N GLU A 42 8.01 -22.94 -20.09
CA GLU A 42 9.13 -23.79 -20.50
C GLU A 42 10.46 -23.04 -20.38
N GLU A 43 11.58 -23.76 -20.44
CA GLU A 43 12.92 -23.18 -20.29
C GLU A 43 13.24 -22.09 -21.31
N ASP A 44 12.70 -22.20 -22.52
CA ASP A 44 12.89 -21.24 -23.61
C ASP A 44 11.77 -20.19 -23.70
N SER A 45 10.80 -20.19 -22.81
CA SER A 45 9.78 -19.15 -22.74
C SER A 45 10.43 -17.78 -22.49
N VAL A 46 10.10 -16.79 -23.34
CA VAL A 46 10.67 -15.45 -23.30
C VAL A 46 9.69 -14.49 -22.62
N PHE A 47 10.21 -13.67 -21.70
CA PHE A 47 9.44 -12.61 -21.04
C PHE A 47 9.56 -11.28 -21.80
N SER A 48 8.44 -10.57 -21.87
CA SER A 48 8.44 -9.13 -22.10
C SER A 48 8.06 -8.45 -20.78
N CYS A 49 8.83 -7.45 -20.38
CA CYS A 49 8.62 -6.72 -19.14
C CYS A 49 8.87 -5.24 -19.36
N GLU A 50 7.87 -4.43 -19.11
CA GLU A 50 7.95 -2.98 -19.24
C GLU A 50 7.43 -2.27 -18.00
N LYS A 51 7.90 -1.05 -17.77
CA LYS A 51 7.32 -0.15 -16.78
C LYS A 51 5.97 0.33 -17.27
N THR A 52 5.03 0.46 -16.35
CA THR A 52 3.75 1.08 -16.69
C THR A 52 3.85 2.59 -16.53
N ASP A 53 3.55 3.35 -17.59
CA ASP A 53 3.38 4.80 -17.53
C ASP A 53 1.98 5.20 -17.03
N LEU A 54 1.22 4.22 -16.59
CA LEU A 54 -0.15 4.40 -16.12
C LEU A 54 -0.14 5.09 -14.76
N ARG A 55 -1.02 6.07 -14.60
CA ARG A 55 -1.28 6.72 -13.29
C ARG A 55 -1.98 5.78 -12.29
N GLY A 56 -1.85 4.46 -12.51
CA GLY A 56 -2.45 3.40 -11.73
C GLY A 56 -1.53 2.81 -10.66
N LYS A 57 -1.93 1.67 -10.13
CA LYS A 57 -1.18 0.92 -9.12
C LYS A 57 -0.09 0.03 -9.69
N PRO A 58 -0.23 -0.56 -10.88
CA PRO A 58 0.82 -1.37 -11.46
C PRO A 58 2.10 -0.56 -11.70
N ASP A 59 3.22 -1.12 -11.33
CA ASP A 59 4.55 -0.58 -11.61
C ASP A 59 5.16 -1.28 -12.83
N LEU A 60 4.80 -2.56 -13.06
CA LEU A 60 5.26 -3.38 -14.18
C LEU A 60 4.10 -4.07 -14.91
N HIS A 61 4.26 -4.20 -16.22
CA HIS A 61 3.47 -5.06 -17.08
C HIS A 61 4.37 -6.18 -17.61
N ILE A 62 4.00 -7.44 -17.37
CA ILE A 62 4.81 -8.61 -17.68
C ILE A 62 4.01 -9.56 -18.55
N LYS A 63 4.59 -10.00 -19.66
CA LYS A 63 3.99 -10.91 -20.63
C LYS A 63 4.85 -12.15 -20.83
N CYS A 64 4.21 -13.30 -21.00
CA CYS A 64 4.84 -14.55 -21.36
C CYS A 64 3.80 -15.51 -21.96
N ASN A 65 4.13 -16.20 -23.05
CA ASN A 65 3.26 -17.22 -23.68
C ASN A 65 1.81 -16.76 -23.92
N GLY A 66 1.61 -15.50 -24.31
CA GLY A 66 0.27 -14.92 -24.55
C GLY A 66 -0.55 -14.55 -23.29
N GLN A 67 -0.03 -14.83 -22.11
CA GLN A 67 -0.58 -14.36 -20.83
C GLN A 67 0.09 -13.06 -20.43
N GLU A 68 -0.63 -12.20 -19.68
CA GLU A 68 -0.12 -10.92 -19.19
C GLU A 68 -0.57 -10.65 -17.77
N HIS A 69 0.30 -9.99 -16.98
CA HIS A 69 0.02 -9.62 -15.60
C HIS A 69 0.56 -8.24 -15.25
N PHE A 70 -0.19 -7.53 -14.43
CA PHE A 70 0.17 -6.24 -13.86
C PHE A 70 0.66 -6.43 -12.42
N VAL A 71 1.86 -5.96 -12.13
CA VAL A 71 2.51 -6.17 -10.82
C VAL A 71 2.84 -4.85 -10.15
N SER A 72 2.40 -4.67 -8.92
CA SER A 72 2.85 -3.56 -8.08
C SER A 72 4.11 -3.95 -7.31
N LEU A 73 5.12 -3.09 -7.36
CA LEU A 73 6.39 -3.30 -6.67
C LEU A 73 6.41 -2.60 -5.31
N LYS A 74 6.91 -3.32 -4.34
CA LYS A 74 7.25 -2.75 -3.03
C LYS A 74 8.68 -3.17 -2.69
N SER A 75 9.50 -2.23 -2.27
CA SER A 75 10.92 -2.50 -1.98
C SER A 75 11.35 -1.90 -0.66
N GLY A 76 12.31 -2.58 -0.03
CA GLY A 76 12.98 -2.09 1.17
C GLY A 76 12.09 -2.04 2.41
N ALA A 77 12.54 -1.24 3.38
CA ALA A 77 11.84 -0.98 4.64
C ALA A 77 10.73 0.08 4.50
N ALA A 78 10.38 0.49 3.27
CA ALA A 78 9.33 1.46 3.04
C ALA A 78 7.96 0.84 3.35
N GLU A 79 7.44 1.17 4.50
CA GLU A 79 6.15 0.68 5.00
C GLU A 79 4.96 1.34 4.31
N THR A 80 5.17 2.48 3.64
CA THR A 80 4.09 3.22 2.96
C THR A 80 3.65 2.47 1.71
N VAL A 81 2.42 2.00 1.72
CA VAL A 81 1.83 1.25 0.61
C VAL A 81 1.00 2.15 -0.32
N GLN A 82 0.43 3.23 0.22
CA GLN A 82 -0.39 4.20 -0.52
C GLN A 82 -0.37 5.56 0.17
N ALA A 83 -0.62 6.62 -0.59
CA ALA A 83 -0.96 7.95 -0.06
C ALA A 83 -2.14 8.50 -0.87
N GLU A 84 -3.05 9.21 -0.19
CA GLU A 84 -4.26 9.75 -0.81
C GLU A 84 -4.63 11.09 -0.18
N ASP A 85 -5.51 11.84 -0.84
CA ASP A 85 -6.15 13.00 -0.24
C ASP A 85 -7.10 12.56 0.89
N ILE A 86 -6.97 13.17 2.07
CA ILE A 86 -7.79 12.82 3.24
C ILE A 86 -9.29 12.93 2.97
N ARG A 87 -9.72 13.86 2.10
CA ARG A 87 -11.13 14.05 1.74
C ARG A 87 -11.67 12.85 0.98
N LYS A 88 -10.89 12.29 0.06
CA LYS A 88 -11.23 11.05 -0.67
C LYS A 88 -11.26 9.86 0.28
N PHE A 89 -10.34 9.78 1.23
CA PHE A 89 -10.37 8.74 2.25
C PHE A 89 -11.63 8.83 3.12
N ILE A 90 -11.99 10.03 3.60
CA ILE A 90 -13.24 10.22 4.34
C ILE A 90 -14.47 9.84 3.49
N PHE A 91 -14.47 10.19 2.19
CA PHE A 91 -15.55 9.77 1.29
C PHE A 91 -15.62 8.24 1.14
N PHE A 92 -14.47 7.57 1.04
CA PHE A 92 -14.40 6.10 1.03
C PHE A 92 -15.02 5.52 2.32
N LEU A 93 -14.66 6.02 3.49
CA LEU A 93 -15.20 5.55 4.78
C LEU A 93 -16.72 5.70 4.90
N ARG A 94 -17.29 6.75 4.31
CA ARG A 94 -18.75 6.98 4.29
C ARG A 94 -19.50 5.88 3.57
N LYS A 95 -18.93 5.25 2.54
CA LYS A 95 -19.55 4.10 1.84
C LYS A 95 -19.77 2.90 2.75
N TYR A 96 -19.02 2.81 3.86
CA TYR A 96 -19.11 1.76 4.86
C TYR A 96 -19.84 2.20 6.13
N ASN A 97 -20.54 3.34 6.07
CA ASN A 97 -21.30 3.91 7.20
C ASN A 97 -20.45 4.18 8.45
N VAL A 98 -19.16 4.48 8.29
CA VAL A 98 -18.29 4.88 9.41
C VAL A 98 -18.85 6.14 10.05
N SER A 99 -18.97 6.14 11.38
CA SER A 99 -19.61 7.20 12.14
C SER A 99 -18.92 8.56 11.98
N VAL A 100 -19.71 9.63 12.11
CA VAL A 100 -19.17 11.01 12.11
C VAL A 100 -18.13 11.20 13.22
N LYS A 101 -18.28 10.51 14.35
CA LYS A 101 -17.32 10.54 15.47
C LYS A 101 -15.96 10.04 15.02
N SER A 102 -15.89 8.88 14.38
CA SER A 102 -14.64 8.30 13.88
C SER A 102 -14.04 9.12 12.74
N GLN A 103 -14.86 9.65 11.81
CA GLN A 103 -14.38 10.58 10.78
C GLN A 103 -13.73 11.83 11.38
N LYS A 104 -14.32 12.41 12.43
CA LYS A 104 -13.74 13.55 13.16
C LYS A 104 -12.41 13.19 13.82
N THR A 105 -12.34 12.03 14.49
CA THR A 105 -11.11 11.53 15.11
C THR A 105 -9.97 11.44 14.08
N ILE A 106 -10.26 10.87 12.91
CA ILE A 106 -9.29 10.76 11.81
C ILE A 106 -8.81 12.14 11.32
N LEU A 107 -9.73 13.08 11.12
CA LEU A 107 -9.40 14.44 10.66
C LEU A 107 -8.56 15.21 11.70
N LEU A 108 -8.91 15.13 12.97
CA LEU A 108 -8.14 15.76 14.05
C LEU A 108 -6.75 15.14 14.16
N PHE A 109 -6.63 13.83 14.02
CA PHE A 109 -5.33 13.15 13.99
C PHE A 109 -4.51 13.53 12.76
N GLN A 110 -5.13 13.66 11.58
CA GLN A 110 -4.46 14.07 10.34
C GLN A 110 -3.82 15.45 10.48
N TYR A 111 -4.58 16.43 10.96
CA TYR A 111 -4.12 17.81 10.94
C TYR A 111 -3.33 18.20 12.19
N GLY A 112 -3.66 17.66 13.34
CA GLY A 112 -2.99 17.93 14.62
C GLY A 112 -3.07 19.37 15.08
N ASP A 113 -4.02 20.14 14.56
CA ASP A 113 -4.16 21.58 14.79
C ASP A 113 -5.51 21.97 15.42
N THR A 114 -6.15 21.00 16.07
CA THR A 114 -7.48 21.13 16.70
C THR A 114 -8.63 21.39 15.72
N THR A 115 -8.36 21.46 14.43
CA THR A 115 -9.39 21.66 13.39
C THR A 115 -9.56 20.38 12.55
N MET A 116 -10.70 20.27 11.87
CA MET A 116 -10.98 19.18 10.92
C MET A 116 -10.62 19.54 9.47
N THR A 117 -10.08 20.75 9.25
CA THR A 117 -9.80 21.30 7.92
C THR A 117 -8.32 21.58 7.70
N GLY A 118 -7.51 21.51 8.76
CA GLY A 118 -6.10 21.86 8.71
C GLY A 118 -5.83 23.38 8.65
N THR A 119 -6.80 24.19 9.04
CA THR A 119 -6.71 25.66 8.98
C THR A 119 -6.24 26.31 10.29
N GLY A 120 -6.00 25.50 11.33
CA GLY A 120 -5.42 25.98 12.58
C GLY A 120 -3.99 26.51 12.39
N LYS A 121 -3.66 27.62 13.05
CA LYS A 121 -2.38 28.33 12.84
C LYS A 121 -1.32 28.02 13.90
N ASP A 122 -1.76 27.86 15.16
CA ASP A 122 -0.87 27.99 16.31
C ASP A 122 -0.44 26.67 16.93
N ILE A 123 -1.15 25.58 16.67
CA ILE A 123 -0.91 24.28 17.28
C ILE A 123 -0.66 23.23 16.20
N ARG A 124 0.39 22.44 16.39
CA ARG A 124 0.76 21.29 15.55
C ARG A 124 1.24 20.14 16.43
N TYR A 125 0.29 19.42 16.99
CA TYR A 125 0.59 18.25 17.78
C TYR A 125 1.29 17.18 16.95
N SER A 126 2.32 16.58 17.51
CA SER A 126 2.97 15.38 16.95
C SER A 126 2.04 14.17 17.04
N ASP A 127 2.39 13.09 16.32
CA ASP A 127 1.66 11.82 16.41
C ASP A 127 1.64 11.29 17.86
N MET A 128 2.78 11.44 18.57
CA MET A 128 2.89 10.98 19.96
C MET A 128 1.96 11.75 20.90
N GLU A 129 1.93 13.07 20.78
CA GLU A 129 1.04 13.91 21.58
C GLU A 129 -0.44 13.58 21.29
N LEU A 130 -0.82 13.44 20.01
CA LEU A 130 -2.20 13.09 19.65
C LEU A 130 -2.59 11.69 20.14
N MET A 131 -1.69 10.71 20.08
CA MET A 131 -1.94 9.38 20.63
C MET A 131 -2.16 9.39 22.16
N LEU A 132 -1.59 10.35 22.86
CA LEU A 132 -1.83 10.54 24.29
C LEU A 132 -3.14 11.29 24.54
N LEU A 133 -3.34 12.42 23.86
CA LEU A 133 -4.49 13.30 24.03
C LEU A 133 -5.80 12.65 23.58
N MET A 134 -5.79 11.86 22.51
CA MET A 134 -6.94 11.25 21.87
C MET A 134 -6.99 9.73 22.05
N LYS A 135 -6.38 9.21 23.13
CA LYS A 135 -6.23 7.77 23.34
C LYS A 135 -7.55 7.00 23.26
N LYS A 136 -8.61 7.53 23.89
CA LYS A 136 -9.93 6.91 23.91
C LYS A 136 -10.61 6.99 22.55
N GLU A 137 -10.57 8.16 21.93
CA GLU A 137 -11.18 8.42 20.63
C GLU A 137 -10.54 7.54 19.54
N ILE A 138 -9.22 7.38 19.59
CA ILE A 138 -8.49 6.48 18.67
C ILE A 138 -8.88 5.03 18.92
N ALA A 139 -9.00 4.60 20.17
CA ALA A 139 -9.40 3.24 20.50
C ALA A 139 -10.83 2.93 20.02
N ASP A 140 -11.78 3.84 20.27
CA ASP A 140 -13.17 3.71 19.80
C ASP A 140 -13.24 3.68 18.27
N CYS A 141 -12.49 4.56 17.60
CA CYS A 141 -12.38 4.61 16.14
C CYS A 141 -11.80 3.31 15.57
N ASN A 142 -10.71 2.81 16.13
CA ASN A 142 -10.10 1.54 15.72
C ASN A 142 -11.05 0.37 15.89
N ALA A 143 -11.82 0.32 16.99
CA ALA A 143 -12.81 -0.71 17.22
C ALA A 143 -13.89 -0.69 16.12
N GLU A 144 -14.46 0.48 15.83
CA GLU A 144 -15.47 0.63 14.77
C GLU A 144 -14.93 0.22 13.39
N LEU A 145 -13.75 0.72 12.99
CA LEU A 145 -13.18 0.45 11.68
C LEU A 145 -12.84 -1.04 11.49
N ASN A 146 -12.35 -1.71 12.52
CA ASN A 146 -11.90 -3.09 12.42
C ASN A 146 -13.00 -4.14 12.71
N GLN A 147 -14.15 -3.75 13.22
CA GLN A 147 -15.34 -4.60 13.29
C GLN A 147 -15.96 -4.83 11.90
N ASN A 148 -15.81 -3.89 10.98
CA ASN A 148 -16.33 -4.02 9.63
C ASN A 148 -15.31 -4.76 8.74
N GLN A 149 -15.43 -6.08 8.66
CA GLN A 149 -14.52 -6.94 7.89
C GLN A 149 -14.50 -6.60 6.39
N GLN A 150 -15.63 -6.17 5.83
CA GLN A 150 -15.70 -5.75 4.44
C GLN A 150 -14.90 -4.47 4.20
N LEU A 151 -15.02 -3.48 5.09
CA LEU A 151 -14.20 -2.27 5.05
C LEU A 151 -12.70 -2.62 5.10
N VAL A 152 -12.30 -3.50 6.02
CA VAL A 152 -10.90 -3.90 6.16
C VAL A 152 -10.38 -4.53 4.87
N THR A 153 -11.13 -5.45 4.30
CA THR A 153 -10.75 -6.17 3.08
C THR A 153 -10.64 -5.23 1.87
N ASP A 154 -11.67 -4.41 1.65
CA ASP A 154 -11.74 -3.52 0.50
C ASP A 154 -10.72 -2.39 0.60
N PHE A 155 -10.44 -1.92 1.82
CA PHE A 155 -9.45 -0.89 2.03
C PHE A 155 -8.02 -1.40 1.78
N VAL A 156 -7.70 -2.61 2.24
CA VAL A 156 -6.41 -3.24 1.95
C VAL A 156 -6.27 -3.49 0.45
N HIS A 157 -7.33 -3.98 -0.20
CA HIS A 157 -7.36 -4.16 -1.65
C HIS A 157 -7.10 -2.83 -2.39
N PHE A 158 -7.84 -1.79 -2.02
CA PHE A 158 -7.65 -0.45 -2.58
C PHE A 158 -6.19 0.02 -2.45
N CYS A 159 -5.61 -0.07 -1.26
CA CYS A 159 -4.26 0.42 -1.01
C CYS A 159 -3.18 -0.35 -1.76
N LEU A 160 -3.37 -1.64 -2.01
CA LEU A 160 -2.34 -2.50 -2.57
C LEU A 160 -2.49 -2.72 -4.08
N PHE A 161 -3.72 -2.82 -4.59
CA PHE A 161 -3.99 -3.26 -5.96
C PHE A 161 -4.62 -2.19 -6.86
N GLU A 162 -5.43 -1.28 -6.32
CA GLU A 162 -6.13 -0.24 -7.11
C GLU A 162 -5.39 1.10 -7.09
N GLY A 163 -5.06 1.62 -5.92
CA GLY A 163 -4.27 2.83 -5.70
C GLY A 163 -4.97 4.15 -5.95
N ASN A 164 -6.12 4.15 -6.60
CA ASN A 164 -6.96 5.33 -6.81
C ASN A 164 -8.42 4.93 -7.09
N PHE A 165 -9.32 5.92 -7.05
CA PHE A 165 -10.77 5.71 -7.28
C PHE A 165 -11.18 5.85 -8.75
N LEU A 166 -10.22 5.92 -9.68
CA LEU A 166 -10.48 5.97 -11.12
C LEU A 166 -10.43 4.55 -11.70
N GLU A 167 -11.08 4.35 -12.84
CA GLU A 167 -11.02 3.09 -13.61
C GLU A 167 -9.68 2.98 -14.36
N LEU A 168 -8.62 2.83 -13.60
CA LEU A 168 -7.27 2.59 -14.12
C LEU A 168 -6.89 1.12 -13.95
N PRO A 169 -5.94 0.60 -14.72
CA PRO A 169 -5.45 -0.75 -14.54
C PRO A 169 -5.05 -1.03 -13.10
N LYS A 170 -5.51 -2.16 -12.58
CA LYS A 170 -5.24 -2.66 -11.24
C LYS A 170 -4.03 -3.60 -11.31
N ALA A 171 -3.31 -3.73 -10.20
CA ALA A 171 -2.32 -4.77 -10.09
C ALA A 171 -3.00 -6.11 -9.80
N ASP A 172 -2.53 -7.18 -10.45
CA ASP A 172 -2.98 -8.55 -10.17
C ASP A 172 -2.24 -9.11 -8.96
N TYR A 173 -0.97 -8.69 -8.83
CA TYR A 173 -0.05 -9.16 -7.80
C TYR A 173 0.76 -8.02 -7.20
N ILE A 174 1.21 -8.25 -5.97
CA ILE A 174 2.23 -7.44 -5.32
C ILE A 174 3.52 -8.25 -5.28
N TYR A 175 4.60 -7.64 -5.70
CA TYR A 175 5.92 -8.17 -5.46
C TYR A 175 6.66 -7.30 -4.44
N HIS A 176 7.11 -7.89 -3.34
CA HIS A 176 7.86 -7.19 -2.31
C HIS A 176 9.28 -7.75 -2.20
N GLY A 177 10.29 -6.90 -2.39
CA GLY A 177 11.70 -7.24 -2.28
C GLY A 177 12.52 -6.89 -3.54
N THR A 178 13.69 -7.49 -3.69
CA THR A 178 14.60 -7.33 -4.84
C THR A 178 14.45 -8.49 -5.84
N PRO A 179 15.03 -8.43 -7.05
CA PRO A 179 15.02 -9.56 -7.98
C PRO A 179 15.52 -10.87 -7.36
N ASP A 180 16.52 -10.80 -6.48
CA ASP A 180 17.14 -11.97 -5.87
C ASP A 180 16.40 -12.48 -4.62
N TYR A 181 15.71 -11.59 -3.90
CA TYR A 181 15.05 -11.86 -2.62
C TYR A 181 13.69 -11.17 -2.57
N GLY A 182 12.73 -11.67 -3.31
CA GLY A 182 11.39 -11.11 -3.32
C GLY A 182 10.31 -12.16 -3.34
N VAL A 183 9.16 -11.78 -2.85
CA VAL A 183 7.99 -12.63 -2.73
C VAL A 183 6.82 -12.00 -3.48
N LEU A 184 6.15 -12.81 -4.28
CA LEU A 184 4.92 -12.48 -4.98
C LEU A 184 3.73 -12.88 -4.11
N CYS A 185 2.75 -11.99 -4.00
CA CYS A 185 1.50 -12.26 -3.31
C CYS A 185 0.32 -11.86 -4.20
N SER A 186 -0.64 -12.78 -4.36
CA SER A 186 -1.90 -12.49 -5.04
C SER A 186 -2.89 -11.77 -4.12
N HIS A 187 -3.91 -11.15 -4.72
CA HIS A 187 -5.03 -10.58 -3.99
C HIS A 187 -5.67 -11.59 -3.02
N GLY A 188 -5.98 -12.81 -3.50
CA GLY A 188 -6.62 -13.83 -2.68
C GLY A 188 -5.79 -14.28 -1.47
N GLN A 189 -4.46 -14.37 -1.62
CA GLN A 189 -3.56 -14.70 -0.51
C GLN A 189 -3.57 -13.60 0.56
N ILE A 190 -3.49 -12.33 0.14
CA ILE A 190 -3.54 -11.19 1.06
C ILE A 190 -4.89 -11.10 1.75
N GLN A 191 -5.99 -11.27 1.03
CA GLN A 191 -7.33 -11.26 1.58
C GLN A 191 -7.50 -12.35 2.65
N LYS A 192 -7.11 -13.59 2.36
CA LYS A 192 -7.14 -14.70 3.32
C LYS A 192 -6.33 -14.40 4.58
N HIS A 193 -5.19 -13.72 4.43
CA HIS A 193 -4.37 -13.34 5.58
C HIS A 193 -5.03 -12.28 6.43
N VAL A 194 -5.51 -11.21 5.82
CA VAL A 194 -6.12 -10.06 6.50
C VAL A 194 -7.41 -10.44 7.23
N THR A 195 -8.22 -11.34 6.67
CA THR A 195 -9.47 -11.80 7.30
C THR A 195 -9.26 -12.74 8.49
N ARG A 196 -8.10 -13.41 8.56
CA ARG A 196 -7.80 -14.39 9.62
C ARG A 196 -6.98 -13.83 10.76
N LYS A 197 -6.36 -12.68 10.57
CA LYS A 197 -5.44 -12.08 11.54
C LYS A 197 -6.09 -10.88 12.22
N SER A 198 -6.04 -10.86 13.55
CA SER A 198 -6.34 -9.66 14.32
C SER A 198 -5.11 -8.75 14.37
N TYR A 199 -5.30 -7.47 14.09
CA TYR A 199 -4.28 -6.44 14.19
C TYR A 199 -4.61 -5.52 15.36
N SER A 200 -3.62 -5.24 16.20
CA SER A 200 -3.76 -4.32 17.33
C SER A 200 -2.56 -3.37 17.37
N TYR A 201 -2.79 -2.15 16.98
CA TYR A 201 -1.84 -1.05 17.10
C TYR A 201 -2.38 -0.03 18.10
N LEU A 202 -2.36 -0.39 19.37
CA LEU A 202 -3.06 0.24 20.49
C LEU A 202 -3.03 1.77 20.56
N LYS A 203 -2.12 2.42 19.86
CA LYS A 203 -1.89 3.87 19.97
C LYS A 203 -2.07 4.62 18.66
N HIS A 204 -2.25 3.95 17.53
CA HIS A 204 -2.30 4.56 16.21
C HIS A 204 -3.61 4.26 15.50
N PRO A 205 -4.22 5.21 14.77
CA PRO A 205 -5.36 4.91 13.90
C PRO A 205 -4.98 3.88 12.84
N HIS A 206 -5.82 2.84 12.65
CA HIS A 206 -5.55 1.77 11.70
C HIS A 206 -6.82 1.09 11.16
N ILE A 207 -6.71 0.49 9.96
CA ILE A 207 -7.68 -0.42 9.37
C ILE A 207 -6.94 -1.69 8.99
N GLY A 208 -7.26 -2.82 9.64
CA GLY A 208 -6.50 -4.05 9.48
C GLY A 208 -5.00 -3.82 9.75
N PRO A 209 -4.13 -4.26 8.83
CA PRO A 209 -2.68 -4.07 8.97
C PRO A 209 -2.19 -2.65 8.67
N LEU A 210 -3.06 -1.77 8.18
CA LEU A 210 -2.69 -0.46 7.65
C LEU A 210 -2.83 0.63 8.72
N LEU A 211 -1.71 1.11 9.25
CA LEU A 211 -1.66 2.36 9.99
C LEU A 211 -1.87 3.53 9.04
N PHE A 212 -2.53 4.58 9.51
CA PHE A 212 -2.65 5.79 8.72
C PHE A 212 -2.36 7.04 9.54
N GLY A 213 -1.82 8.05 8.84
CA GLY A 213 -1.46 9.33 9.42
C GLY A 213 -0.95 10.31 8.37
N PRO A 214 -0.68 11.53 8.77
CA PRO A 214 -0.28 12.58 7.85
C PRO A 214 1.06 12.26 7.17
N ARG A 215 1.14 12.54 5.88
CA ARG A 215 2.40 12.49 5.15
C ARG A 215 3.29 13.72 5.42
N ALA A 216 2.66 14.87 5.68
CA ALA A 216 3.35 16.14 5.83
C ALA A 216 2.55 17.12 6.72
N ARG A 217 2.43 16.81 8.01
CA ARG A 217 1.64 17.62 8.97
C ARG A 217 2.15 19.06 9.16
N TYR A 218 3.47 19.23 9.08
CA TYR A 218 4.12 20.50 9.41
C TYR A 218 4.30 21.45 8.22
N ILE A 219 3.71 21.16 7.07
CA ILE A 219 3.73 22.06 5.93
C ILE A 219 2.83 23.27 6.25
N ASP A 220 3.41 24.48 6.19
CA ASP A 220 2.70 25.73 6.33
C ASP A 220 1.86 26.08 5.10
N PHE A 221 0.85 26.95 5.30
CA PHE A 221 0.05 27.50 4.19
C PHE A 221 0.88 28.34 3.20
N ASN A 222 2.01 28.86 3.65
CA ASN A 222 2.96 29.62 2.84
C ASN A 222 4.01 28.74 2.16
N ASP A 223 3.95 27.41 2.33
CA ASP A 223 4.83 26.47 1.65
C ASP A 223 4.52 26.46 0.14
N ARG A 224 5.51 26.07 -0.65
CA ARG A 224 5.39 25.90 -2.11
C ARG A 224 4.28 24.90 -2.51
N PHE A 225 3.96 23.96 -1.64
CA PHE A 225 2.98 22.88 -1.89
C PHE A 225 2.05 22.66 -0.68
N PRO A 226 1.21 23.64 -0.33
CA PRO A 226 0.37 23.58 0.88
C PRO A 226 -0.66 22.45 0.83
N GLU A 227 -1.06 22.01 -0.37
CA GLU A 227 -1.98 20.87 -0.57
C GLU A 227 -1.45 19.57 0.00
N ARG A 228 -0.14 19.41 0.18
CA ARG A 228 0.46 18.22 0.81
C ARG A 228 0.00 17.98 2.24
N ARG A 229 -0.53 19.00 2.93
CA ARG A 229 -1.16 18.83 4.25
C ARG A 229 -2.36 17.90 4.23
N HIS A 230 -3.04 17.82 3.09
CA HIS A 230 -4.20 16.97 2.91
C HIS A 230 -3.81 15.51 2.55
N LEU A 231 -2.52 15.22 2.38
CA LEU A 231 -2.08 13.87 2.07
C LEU A 231 -1.99 13.02 3.33
N ILE A 232 -2.79 11.96 3.36
CA ILE A 232 -2.72 10.88 4.33
C ILE A 232 -1.90 9.73 3.75
N ALA A 233 -1.04 9.12 4.54
CA ALA A 233 -0.25 7.96 4.14
C ALA A 233 -0.74 6.72 4.85
N PHE A 234 -0.83 5.62 4.12
CA PHE A 234 -1.17 4.29 4.63
C PHE A 234 0.09 3.43 4.65
N ARG A 235 0.38 2.83 5.80
CA ARG A 235 1.63 2.10 6.07
C ARG A 235 1.30 0.71 6.57
N TRP A 236 1.99 -0.29 6.06
CA TRP A 236 1.94 -1.64 6.58
C TRP A 236 3.28 -1.98 7.28
N PRO A 237 3.43 -1.69 8.58
CA PRO A 237 4.73 -1.80 9.28
C PRO A 237 5.34 -3.20 9.28
N ARG A 238 4.50 -4.22 9.13
CA ARG A 238 4.93 -5.63 9.14
C ARG A 238 4.82 -6.29 7.76
N LEU A 239 4.74 -5.52 6.69
CA LEU A 239 4.55 -6.07 5.34
C LEU A 239 5.61 -7.13 4.99
N ALA A 240 6.88 -6.87 5.31
CA ALA A 240 7.96 -7.82 5.03
C ALA A 240 7.78 -9.17 5.77
N GLN A 241 7.36 -9.13 7.02
CA GLN A 241 7.12 -10.33 7.83
C GLN A 241 5.84 -11.05 7.42
N ASP A 242 4.78 -10.30 7.19
CA ASP A 242 3.48 -10.84 6.82
C ASP A 242 3.53 -11.48 5.42
N ARG A 243 4.26 -10.92 4.45
CA ARG A 243 4.42 -11.50 3.11
C ARG A 243 5.08 -12.89 3.14
N ASP A 244 6.14 -13.04 3.96
CA ASP A 244 6.83 -14.32 4.09
C ASP A 244 5.91 -15.39 4.70
N TYR A 245 5.04 -14.98 5.60
CA TYR A 245 4.01 -15.86 6.15
C TYR A 245 2.92 -16.17 5.10
N ILE A 246 2.47 -15.15 4.34
CA ILE A 246 1.43 -15.28 3.31
C ILE A 246 1.86 -16.27 2.23
N SER A 247 3.07 -16.11 1.70
CA SER A 247 3.59 -16.96 0.64
C SER A 247 3.68 -18.43 1.05
N ARG A 248 4.20 -18.71 2.26
CA ARG A 248 4.37 -20.08 2.76
C ARG A 248 3.07 -20.79 3.10
N ARG A 249 2.06 -20.06 3.57
CA ARG A 249 0.83 -20.65 4.12
C ARG A 249 -0.29 -20.78 3.08
N TYR A 250 -0.26 -19.98 2.05
CA TYR A 250 -1.32 -19.93 1.05
C TYR A 250 -0.82 -20.36 -0.33
N GLU A 251 0.29 -21.10 -0.38
CA GLU A 251 0.73 -21.85 -1.55
C GLU A 251 -0.26 -23.01 -1.75
N GLY A 252 -1.13 -22.88 -2.77
CA GLY A 252 -2.13 -23.89 -3.11
C GLY A 252 -3.26 -23.31 -3.92
#